data_5ac16354cf5ea14053f46e195f2fcb26
#
_entry.id   5ac16354cf5ea14053f46e195f2fcb26
#
_cell.length_a   1.000
_cell.length_b   1.000
_cell.length_c   1.000
_cell.angle_alpha   90.00
_cell.angle_beta   90.00
_cell.angle_gamma   90.00
#
_symmetry.space_group_name_H-M   'P 1'
#
loop_
_entity.id
_entity.type
_entity.pdbx_description
1 polymer ?
#
loop_
_entity_poly.entity_id
_entity_poly.type
_entity_poly.pdbx_seq_one_letter_code
_entity_poly.pdbx_strand_id
1 'polypeptide(L)'
;MKIYVAFYKHKRLLNSLQNIYFRFFDETIRLFTHGKYSHCEIAIQEDNDTNYTCYSSSNRDGGVRKKYMELQPERWDLVEIDQSKIKVSDIKSTFNKTVGLKYDFFGACSVILGFGNAKSRYFCSEWCAEALKLNRPHKFSPVALYRYLLDSNLIKR
;
A
#
# COMPACT_ATOMS: atom_id res chain seq x y z
N MET A 1 20.24 4.90 0.80
CA MET A 1 18.77 5.03 0.70
C MET A 1 18.18 3.74 0.11
N LYS A 2 17.07 3.21 0.64
CA LYS A 2 16.43 1.97 0.17
C LYS A 2 14.94 2.18 -0.06
N ILE A 3 14.36 1.42 -0.99
CA ILE A 3 12.94 1.43 -1.30
C ILE A 3 12.34 0.08 -0.92
N TYR A 4 11.21 0.10 -0.23
CA TYR A 4 10.45 -1.10 0.13
C TYR A 4 8.98 -0.93 -0.26
N VAL A 5 8.29 -2.06 -0.48
CA VAL A 5 6.84 -2.12 -0.32
C VAL A 5 6.56 -2.79 1.02
N ALA A 6 5.89 -2.06 1.90
CA ALA A 6 5.51 -2.50 3.24
C ALA A 6 4.07 -3.02 3.24
N PHE A 7 3.85 -4.22 3.77
CA PHE A 7 2.55 -4.90 3.79
C PHE A 7 2.07 -5.08 5.23
N TYR A 8 0.91 -4.52 5.56
CA TYR A 8 0.35 -4.54 6.90
C TYR A 8 -0.38 -5.85 7.20
N LYS A 9 0.10 -6.57 8.23
CA LYS A 9 -0.40 -7.89 8.66
C LYS A 9 -1.05 -7.91 10.04
N HIS A 10 -0.87 -6.86 10.85
CA HIS A 10 -1.32 -6.85 12.24
C HIS A 10 -2.84 -6.75 12.37
N LYS A 11 -3.40 -7.52 13.33
CA LYS A 11 -4.81 -7.44 13.73
C LYS A 11 -4.96 -6.43 14.87
N ARG A 12 -5.72 -5.36 14.64
CA ARG A 12 -5.95 -4.31 15.66
C ARG A 12 -6.70 -4.81 16.86
N LEU A 13 -6.41 -4.23 18.02
CA LEU A 13 -7.19 -4.44 19.24
C LEU A 13 -8.53 -3.71 19.13
N LEU A 14 -9.58 -4.30 19.74
CA LEU A 14 -10.96 -3.75 19.75
C LEU A 14 -11.19 -2.85 20.98
N ASN A 15 -10.36 -1.82 21.15
CA ASN A 15 -10.37 -0.95 22.32
C ASN A 15 -11.07 0.40 22.13
N SER A 16 -11.60 0.65 20.93
CA SER A 16 -12.40 1.85 20.60
C SER A 16 -13.33 1.58 19.43
N LEU A 17 -14.43 2.35 19.29
CA LEU A 17 -15.37 2.26 18.16
C LEU A 17 -14.64 2.49 16.82
N GLN A 18 -13.70 3.43 16.78
CA GLN A 18 -12.90 3.70 15.60
C GLN A 18 -12.01 2.51 15.23
N ASN A 19 -11.39 1.84 16.21
CA ASN A 19 -10.60 0.65 15.98
C ASN A 19 -11.45 -0.54 15.53
N ILE A 20 -12.67 -0.67 16.04
CA ILE A 20 -13.64 -1.68 15.58
C ILE A 20 -13.97 -1.48 14.10
N TYR A 21 -14.28 -0.24 13.68
CA TYR A 21 -14.56 0.09 12.28
C TYR A 21 -13.38 -0.26 11.36
N PHE A 22 -12.16 0.22 11.70
CA PHE A 22 -10.99 -0.07 10.89
C PHE A 22 -10.60 -1.54 10.89
N ARG A 23 -10.79 -2.24 11.99
CA ARG A 23 -10.57 -3.69 12.05
C ARG A 23 -11.56 -4.45 11.17
N PHE A 24 -12.83 -4.11 11.21
CA PHE A 24 -13.83 -4.71 10.33
C PHE A 24 -13.46 -4.53 8.87
N PHE A 25 -13.01 -3.33 8.49
CA PHE A 25 -12.53 -3.04 7.14
C PHE A 25 -11.29 -3.86 6.77
N ASP A 26 -10.29 -3.92 7.66
CA ASP A 26 -9.07 -4.71 7.46
C ASP A 26 -9.39 -6.21 7.27
N GLU A 27 -10.28 -6.78 8.10
CA GLU A 27 -10.68 -8.19 8.00
C GLU A 27 -11.51 -8.47 6.75
N THR A 28 -12.34 -7.52 6.32
CA THR A 28 -13.07 -7.62 5.06
C THR A 28 -12.10 -7.74 3.88
N ILE A 29 -11.08 -6.88 3.81
CA ILE A 29 -10.05 -6.96 2.76
C ILE A 29 -9.35 -8.34 2.80
N ARG A 30 -8.92 -8.80 3.99
CA ARG A 30 -8.23 -10.09 4.14
C ARG A 30 -9.08 -11.26 3.72
N LEU A 31 -10.35 -11.27 4.10
CA LEU A 31 -11.30 -12.32 3.76
C LEU A 31 -11.47 -12.42 2.23
N PHE A 32 -11.76 -11.32 1.59
CA PHE A 32 -12.00 -11.29 0.15
C PHE A 32 -10.74 -11.50 -0.69
N THR A 33 -9.58 -11.11 -0.21
CA THR A 33 -8.30 -11.30 -0.92
C THR A 33 -7.60 -12.61 -0.57
N HIS A 34 -8.21 -13.44 0.30
CA HIS A 34 -7.68 -14.73 0.77
C HIS A 34 -6.22 -14.62 1.25
N GLY A 35 -5.94 -13.63 2.12
CA GLY A 35 -4.59 -13.43 2.62
C GLY A 35 -4.46 -12.55 3.86
N LYS A 36 -3.24 -12.46 4.38
CA LYS A 36 -2.96 -11.80 5.66
C LYS A 36 -2.82 -10.28 5.60
N TYR A 37 -2.74 -9.68 4.41
CA TYR A 37 -2.48 -8.26 4.26
C TYR A 37 -3.75 -7.47 3.99
N SER A 38 -3.97 -6.38 4.75
CA SER A 38 -5.10 -5.47 4.59
C SER A 38 -4.71 -4.11 4.02
N HIS A 39 -3.42 -3.77 4.01
CA HIS A 39 -2.90 -2.49 3.54
C HIS A 39 -1.47 -2.63 3.05
N CYS A 40 -1.04 -1.70 2.19
CA CYS A 40 0.36 -1.58 1.79
C CYS A 40 0.77 -0.13 1.56
N GLU A 41 2.09 0.12 1.67
CA GLU A 41 2.71 1.42 1.49
C GLU A 41 4.04 1.26 0.76
N ILE A 42 4.44 2.26 -0.04
CA ILE A 42 5.82 2.39 -0.47
C ILE A 42 6.57 3.14 0.63
N ALA A 43 7.62 2.50 1.14
CA ALA A 43 8.43 3.01 2.24
C ALA A 43 9.85 3.29 1.74
N ILE A 44 10.32 4.50 1.93
CA ILE A 44 11.68 4.93 1.61
C ILE A 44 12.43 5.12 2.90
N GLN A 45 13.55 4.42 3.04
CA GLN A 45 14.47 4.54 4.17
C GLN A 45 15.73 5.26 3.74
N GLU A 46 16.06 6.36 4.41
CA GLU A 46 17.34 7.05 4.25
C GLU A 46 18.46 6.25 4.94
N ASP A 47 19.70 6.46 4.51
CA ASP A 47 20.82 5.79 5.15
C ASP A 47 20.94 6.25 6.61
N ASN A 48 21.19 5.32 7.51
CA ASN A 48 21.28 5.51 8.97
C ASN A 48 19.98 5.95 9.67
N ASP A 49 18.83 5.88 8.99
CA ASP A 49 17.53 6.16 9.60
C ASP A 49 16.82 4.86 9.99
N THR A 50 16.20 4.84 11.16
CA THR A 50 15.37 3.72 11.64
C THR A 50 13.92 3.84 11.17
N ASN A 51 13.51 5.03 10.78
CA ASN A 51 12.18 5.35 10.29
C ASN A 51 12.11 5.38 8.77
N TYR A 52 10.89 5.42 8.27
CA TYR A 52 10.58 5.38 6.86
C TYR A 52 9.70 6.56 6.46
N THR A 53 9.98 7.15 5.29
CA THR A 53 9.02 8.01 4.62
C THR A 53 8.06 7.13 3.80
N CYS A 54 6.82 7.00 4.27
CA CYS A 54 5.81 6.12 3.73
C CYS A 54 4.79 6.87 2.87
N TYR A 55 4.50 6.34 1.69
CA TYR A 55 3.56 6.88 0.71
C TYR A 55 2.49 5.84 0.40
N SER A 56 1.22 6.22 0.48
CA SER A 56 0.10 5.36 0.10
C SER A 56 -1.21 6.16 0.02
N SER A 57 -2.26 5.53 -0.48
CA SER A 57 -3.64 5.95 -0.23
C SER A 57 -4.19 5.20 0.98
N SER A 58 -4.72 5.91 1.97
CA SER A 58 -5.15 5.35 3.25
C SER A 58 -6.56 5.80 3.60
N ASN A 59 -7.45 4.83 3.88
CA ASN A 59 -8.81 5.11 4.37
C ASN A 59 -8.79 5.93 5.67
N ARG A 60 -7.83 5.63 6.55
CA ARG A 60 -7.68 6.32 7.83
C ARG A 60 -7.29 7.79 7.69
N ASP A 61 -6.50 8.08 6.67
CA ASP A 61 -5.97 9.43 6.42
C ASP A 61 -6.75 10.16 5.32
N GLY A 62 -7.84 9.56 4.81
CA GLY A 62 -8.78 10.15 3.85
C GLY A 62 -8.32 10.09 2.38
N GLY A 63 -7.14 9.56 2.08
CA GLY A 63 -6.64 9.46 0.70
C GLY A 63 -5.14 9.34 0.58
N VAL A 64 -4.61 9.84 -0.55
CA VAL A 64 -3.17 9.79 -0.87
C VAL A 64 -2.39 10.76 0.03
N ARG A 65 -1.44 10.20 0.76
CA ARG A 65 -0.67 10.96 1.74
C ARG A 65 0.77 10.45 1.90
N LYS A 66 1.60 11.25 2.55
CA LYS A 66 2.96 10.93 3.00
C LYS A 66 3.01 10.96 4.53
N LYS A 67 3.68 9.98 5.15
CA LYS A 67 3.96 9.93 6.59
C LYS A 67 5.40 9.51 6.85
N TYR A 68 5.97 10.07 7.91
CA TYR A 68 7.24 9.59 8.46
C TYR A 68 6.93 8.76 9.70
N MET A 69 7.31 7.48 9.71
CA MET A 69 6.97 6.55 10.79
C MET A 69 7.88 5.34 10.84
N GLU A 70 7.90 4.68 12.00
CA GLU A 70 8.49 3.39 12.20
C GLU A 70 7.61 2.27 11.61
N LEU A 71 8.24 1.26 10.99
CA LEU A 71 7.57 0.05 10.49
C LEU A 71 8.01 -1.16 11.31
N GLN A 72 7.30 -1.42 12.41
CA GLN A 72 7.59 -2.53 13.33
C GLN A 72 7.44 -3.90 12.63
N PRO A 73 8.43 -4.81 12.71
CA PRO A 73 8.40 -6.11 12.01
C PRO A 73 7.21 -7.00 12.39
N GLU A 74 6.66 -6.85 13.62
CA GLU A 74 5.48 -7.59 14.08
C GLU A 74 4.21 -7.19 13.30
N ARG A 75 4.20 -5.98 12.74
CA ARG A 75 3.04 -5.38 12.04
C ARG A 75 3.21 -5.34 10.54
N TRP A 76 4.45 -5.32 10.05
CA TRP A 76 4.75 -5.10 8.64
C TRP A 76 5.71 -6.16 8.10
N ASP A 77 5.44 -6.65 6.90
CA ASP A 77 6.41 -7.36 6.09
C ASP A 77 6.94 -6.39 5.03
N LEU A 78 8.26 -6.34 4.85
CA LEU A 78 8.94 -5.44 3.91
C LEU A 78 9.50 -6.23 2.74
N VAL A 79 9.25 -5.76 1.52
CA VAL A 79 9.82 -6.29 0.28
C VAL A 79 10.71 -5.22 -0.32
N GLU A 80 12.03 -5.43 -0.36
CA GLU A 80 13.01 -4.48 -0.91
C GLU A 80 12.92 -4.44 -2.44
N ILE A 81 12.80 -3.23 -3.00
CA ILE A 81 12.68 -2.98 -4.44
C ILE A 81 14.04 -2.64 -5.03
N ASP A 82 14.33 -3.23 -6.19
CA ASP A 82 15.53 -2.94 -6.95
C ASP A 82 15.50 -1.52 -7.52
N GLN A 83 16.37 -0.65 -6.99
CA GLN A 83 16.46 0.75 -7.38
C GLN A 83 17.04 0.97 -8.78
N SER A 84 17.60 -0.05 -9.42
CA SER A 84 17.98 0.01 -10.83
C SER A 84 16.75 0.06 -11.75
N LYS A 85 15.59 -0.41 -11.26
CA LYS A 85 14.32 -0.51 -12.01
C LYS A 85 13.31 0.56 -11.61
N ILE A 86 13.21 0.85 -10.32
CA ILE A 86 12.27 1.86 -9.78
C ILE A 86 13.07 2.91 -9.00
N LYS A 87 12.97 4.15 -9.43
CA LYS A 87 13.67 5.28 -8.80
C LYS A 87 12.76 6.00 -7.80
N VAL A 88 13.36 6.57 -6.76
CA VAL A 88 12.64 7.43 -5.80
C VAL A 88 11.95 8.60 -6.49
N SER A 89 12.54 9.15 -7.56
CA SER A 89 11.94 10.22 -8.38
C SER A 89 10.60 9.80 -9.00
N ASP A 90 10.45 8.54 -9.40
CA ASP A 90 9.21 8.02 -9.99
C ASP A 90 8.09 7.99 -8.94
N ILE A 91 8.40 7.50 -7.74
CA ILE A 91 7.47 7.46 -6.60
C ILE A 91 7.05 8.89 -6.21
N LYS A 92 8.01 9.81 -6.06
CA LYS A 92 7.74 11.21 -5.75
C LYS A 92 6.92 11.90 -6.85
N SER A 93 7.17 11.58 -8.11
CA SER A 93 6.38 12.12 -9.24
C SER A 93 4.92 11.65 -9.17
N THR A 94 4.67 10.35 -8.95
CA THR A 94 3.32 9.81 -8.76
C THR A 94 2.64 10.47 -7.56
N PHE A 95 3.35 10.60 -6.43
CA PHE A 95 2.83 11.26 -5.24
C PHE A 95 2.42 12.71 -5.51
N ASN A 96 3.27 13.51 -6.13
CA ASN A 96 2.99 14.93 -6.41
C ASN A 96 1.77 15.13 -7.33
N LYS A 97 1.49 14.17 -8.23
CA LYS A 97 0.31 14.21 -9.10
C LYS A 97 -0.98 13.78 -8.40
N THR A 98 -0.88 13.01 -7.31
CA THR A 98 -2.02 12.34 -6.69
C THR A 98 -2.25 12.71 -5.23
N VAL A 99 -1.36 13.49 -4.62
CA VAL A 99 -1.49 13.91 -3.21
C VAL A 99 -2.84 14.62 -2.98
N GLY A 100 -3.54 14.19 -1.91
CA GLY A 100 -4.86 14.73 -1.55
C GLY A 100 -6.04 14.10 -2.32
N LEU A 101 -5.81 13.26 -3.34
CA LEU A 101 -6.88 12.48 -3.93
C LEU A 101 -7.47 11.53 -2.87
N LYS A 102 -8.81 11.38 -2.89
CA LYS A 102 -9.54 10.64 -1.86
C LYS A 102 -9.26 9.14 -1.91
N TYR A 103 -9.45 8.49 -0.77
CA TYR A 103 -9.44 7.04 -0.70
C TYR A 103 -10.63 6.44 -1.44
N ASP A 104 -10.39 5.40 -2.25
CA ASP A 104 -11.45 4.67 -2.93
C ASP A 104 -11.96 3.51 -2.08
N PHE A 105 -12.96 3.78 -1.26
CA PHE A 105 -13.62 2.74 -0.47
C PHE A 105 -14.38 1.73 -1.34
N PHE A 106 -15.06 2.23 -2.38
CA PHE A 106 -15.82 1.38 -3.30
C PHE A 106 -14.91 0.65 -4.28
N GLY A 107 -13.80 1.27 -4.70
CA GLY A 107 -12.77 0.60 -5.49
C GLY A 107 -12.11 -0.54 -4.74
N ALA A 108 -11.91 -0.43 -3.43
CA ALA A 108 -11.46 -1.56 -2.60
C ALA A 108 -12.43 -2.75 -2.69
N CYS A 109 -13.74 -2.50 -2.66
CA CYS A 109 -14.76 -3.54 -2.86
C CYS A 109 -14.85 -3.98 -4.33
N SER A 110 -14.67 -3.08 -5.31
CA SER A 110 -14.78 -3.38 -6.73
C SER A 110 -13.56 -4.11 -7.31
N VAL A 111 -12.36 -3.91 -6.76
CA VAL A 111 -11.18 -4.76 -7.04
C VAL A 111 -11.50 -6.22 -6.68
N ILE A 112 -12.28 -6.42 -5.61
CA ILE A 112 -12.77 -7.72 -5.18
C ILE A 112 -13.85 -8.25 -6.13
N LEU A 113 -14.70 -7.37 -6.66
CA LEU A 113 -15.86 -7.73 -7.50
C LEU A 113 -15.62 -7.56 -9.01
N GLY A 114 -14.46 -7.06 -9.42
CA GLY A 114 -14.09 -6.89 -10.83
C GLY A 114 -14.71 -5.68 -11.54
N PHE A 115 -15.31 -4.72 -10.81
CA PHE A 115 -15.97 -3.56 -11.39
C PHE A 115 -15.32 -2.23 -10.98
N GLY A 116 -15.07 -1.36 -11.95
CA GLY A 116 -14.96 0.08 -11.78
C GLY A 116 -13.57 0.67 -11.54
N ASN A 117 -13.33 1.78 -12.20
CA ASN A 117 -12.15 2.63 -12.10
C ASN A 117 -12.61 4.08 -11.87
N ALA A 118 -12.54 4.57 -10.64
CA ALA A 118 -12.82 5.98 -10.37
C ALA A 118 -11.52 6.78 -10.48
N LYS A 119 -11.32 7.54 -11.58
CA LYS A 119 -10.11 8.34 -11.87
C LYS A 119 -9.67 9.35 -10.80
N SER A 120 -10.48 9.58 -9.76
CA SER A 120 -10.22 10.57 -8.70
C SER A 120 -9.99 9.98 -7.32
N ARG A 121 -9.85 8.67 -7.20
CA ARG A 121 -9.69 7.95 -5.94
C ARG A 121 -8.70 6.82 -6.09
N TYR A 122 -8.02 6.47 -5.01
CA TYR A 122 -7.06 5.36 -5.00
C TYR A 122 -7.30 4.42 -3.84
N PHE A 123 -7.22 3.12 -4.11
CA PHE A 123 -6.97 2.10 -3.11
C PHE A 123 -5.46 1.98 -2.82
N CYS A 124 -5.06 1.49 -1.64
CA CYS A 124 -3.64 1.50 -1.24
C CYS A 124 -2.74 0.72 -2.21
N SER A 125 -3.13 -0.49 -2.60
CA SER A 125 -2.33 -1.32 -3.51
C SER A 125 -2.38 -0.85 -4.97
N GLU A 126 -3.47 -0.23 -5.39
CA GLU A 126 -3.55 0.43 -6.69
C GLU A 126 -2.54 1.58 -6.77
N TRP A 127 -2.52 2.44 -5.74
CA TRP A 127 -1.56 3.55 -5.69
C TRP A 127 -0.11 3.05 -5.68
N CYS A 128 0.19 2.03 -4.86
CA CYS A 128 1.52 1.42 -4.83
C CYS A 128 1.91 0.82 -6.19
N ALA A 129 0.99 0.10 -6.84
CA ALA A 129 1.23 -0.50 -8.14
C ALA A 129 1.47 0.55 -9.24
N GLU A 130 0.74 1.67 -9.22
CA GLU A 130 0.96 2.79 -10.14
C GLU A 130 2.33 3.45 -9.91
N ALA A 131 2.70 3.70 -8.65
CA ALA A 131 4.00 4.27 -8.31
C ALA A 131 5.18 3.35 -8.70
N LEU A 132 4.95 2.03 -8.73
CA LEU A 132 5.89 1.02 -9.25
C LEU A 132 5.78 0.82 -10.77
N LYS A 133 4.97 1.61 -11.48
CA LYS A 133 4.75 1.54 -12.94
C LYS A 133 4.24 0.16 -13.43
N LEU A 134 3.46 -0.53 -12.61
CA LEU A 134 2.88 -1.81 -12.99
C LEU A 134 1.72 -1.63 -13.94
N ASN A 135 1.54 -2.59 -14.85
CA ASN A 135 0.39 -2.63 -15.74
C ASN A 135 -0.90 -2.92 -14.98
N ARG A 136 -1.99 -2.20 -15.30
CA ARG A 136 -3.33 -2.38 -14.71
C ARG A 136 -3.31 -2.29 -13.18
N PRO A 137 -2.83 -1.18 -12.58
CA PRO A 137 -2.65 -1.03 -11.14
C PRO A 137 -3.93 -1.29 -10.33
N HIS A 138 -5.11 -0.94 -10.89
CA HIS A 138 -6.43 -1.17 -10.29
C HIS A 138 -6.78 -2.66 -10.05
N LYS A 139 -6.02 -3.61 -10.58
CA LYS A 139 -6.26 -5.05 -10.37
C LYS A 139 -5.56 -5.62 -9.14
N PHE A 140 -4.69 -4.85 -8.51
CA PHE A 140 -3.94 -5.34 -7.37
C PHE A 140 -4.67 -5.12 -6.05
N SER A 141 -4.97 -6.21 -5.34
CA SER A 141 -5.17 -6.18 -3.90
C SER A 141 -3.80 -6.18 -3.18
N PRO A 142 -3.72 -5.87 -1.87
CA PRO A 142 -2.45 -5.96 -1.13
C PRO A 142 -1.79 -7.34 -1.25
N VAL A 143 -2.58 -8.41 -1.19
CA VAL A 143 -2.08 -9.79 -1.33
C VAL A 143 -1.62 -10.10 -2.76
N ALA A 144 -2.38 -9.66 -3.76
CA ALA A 144 -2.01 -9.85 -5.16
C ALA A 144 -0.72 -9.09 -5.50
N LEU A 145 -0.56 -7.86 -4.99
CA LEU A 145 0.67 -7.08 -5.16
C LEU A 145 1.86 -7.77 -4.49
N TYR A 146 1.69 -8.27 -3.26
CA TYR A 146 2.74 -9.02 -2.57
C TYR A 146 3.22 -10.22 -3.38
N ARG A 147 2.30 -11.08 -3.83
CA ARG A 147 2.62 -12.27 -4.65
C ARG A 147 3.31 -11.87 -5.95
N TYR A 148 2.77 -10.89 -6.66
CA TYR A 148 3.36 -10.39 -7.90
C TYR A 148 4.81 -9.92 -7.69
N LEU A 149 5.09 -9.19 -6.62
CA LEU A 149 6.44 -8.71 -6.33
C LEU A 149 7.41 -9.87 -6.10
N LEU A 150 7.02 -10.90 -5.35
CA LEU A 150 7.88 -12.07 -5.10
C LEU A 150 8.25 -12.82 -6.39
N ASP A 151 7.32 -12.88 -7.35
CA ASP A 151 7.52 -13.56 -8.64
C ASP A 151 8.17 -12.64 -9.69
N SER A 152 8.27 -11.35 -9.41
CA SER A 152 8.78 -10.35 -10.34
C SER A 152 10.30 -10.21 -10.26
N ASN A 153 10.85 -9.53 -11.26
CA ASN A 153 12.24 -9.09 -11.26
C ASN A 153 12.45 -7.70 -10.61
N LEU A 154 11.42 -7.16 -9.95
CA LEU A 154 11.46 -5.84 -9.31
C LEU A 154 12.07 -5.86 -7.91
N ILE A 155 12.18 -7.03 -7.29
CA ILE A 155 12.77 -7.16 -5.96
C ILE A 155 14.29 -7.28 -6.05
N LYS A 156 14.96 -6.77 -5.03
CA LYS A 156 16.38 -6.98 -4.84
C LYS A 156 16.59 -8.41 -4.31
N ARG A 157 17.29 -9.21 -5.08
CA ARG A 157 17.73 -10.58 -4.72
C ARG A 157 19.09 -10.56 -4.07
#